data_c3619466b9522513672d4c7eae13da5d
#
_entry.id   c3619466b9522513672d4c7eae13da5d
#
_cell.length_a   1.000
_cell.length_b   1.000
_cell.length_c   1.000
_cell.angle_alpha   90.00
_cell.angle_beta   90.00
_cell.angle_gamma   90.00
#
_symmetry.space_group_name_H-M   'P 1'
#
loop_
_entity.id
_entity.type
_entity.pdbx_description
1 polymer ?
#
loop_
_entity_poly.entity_id
_entity_poly.type
_entity_poly.pdbx_seq_one_letter_code
_entity_poly.pdbx_strand_id
1 'polypeptide(L)'
;QVLHSLTEGSRSALGNIRAAVANLIDYPDMEPELRERFVNVVGDEAAKMSQRLDQTMVDFSDSMKTRWPLEDILGIDIIAAAQRRIDEKLQLPSKTEVLDDALWIKADSFSLVFALVFLASRLQDHYAPRELRFRLTSEGKLAYLDLIWAGAAMSSETFYTWERESMQIGSETSPLSLRDVIDRHGGEIWYQREKAAHRAFFRFVLPVATPEIELEAEDRKRGSGRPEYYDFDLFNFEDKSIDLDRKLSELTYTVFDTETTGLEPSNGDEIIQIGAARIVNNRLLRQEVFDQIIDPECPLKPASIPIHGITE
;
A
#
# COMPACT_ATOMS: atom_id res chain seq x y z
N GLN A 1 7.92 -11.08 23.63
CA GLN A 1 7.54 -10.32 24.85
C GLN A 1 6.05 -9.95 24.83
N VAL A 2 5.48 -9.39 23.74
CA VAL A 2 4.07 -8.97 23.63
C VAL A 2 3.10 -10.17 23.86
N LEU A 3 3.32 -11.29 23.18
CA LEU A 3 2.49 -12.51 23.36
C LEU A 3 2.57 -13.07 24.80
N HIS A 4 3.71 -12.94 25.46
CA HIS A 4 3.89 -13.43 26.83
C HIS A 4 3.13 -12.56 27.82
N SER A 5 3.19 -11.24 27.70
CA SER A 5 2.44 -10.32 28.56
C SER A 5 0.92 -10.42 28.37
N LEU A 6 0.47 -10.66 27.11
CA LEU A 6 -0.94 -10.90 26.79
C LEU A 6 -1.45 -12.20 27.46
N THR A 7 -0.66 -13.28 27.37
CA THR A 7 -1.08 -14.59 27.92
C THR A 7 -1.11 -14.59 29.43
N GLU A 8 -0.17 -13.97 30.12
CA GLU A 8 -0.18 -13.89 31.59
C GLU A 8 -1.32 -13.01 32.14
N GLY A 9 -1.51 -11.82 31.56
CA GLY A 9 -2.59 -10.94 32.00
C GLY A 9 -3.99 -11.50 31.73
N SER A 10 -4.16 -12.20 30.59
CA SER A 10 -5.45 -12.85 30.27
C SER A 10 -5.74 -14.05 31.14
N ARG A 11 -4.71 -14.84 31.50
CA ARG A 11 -4.86 -15.97 32.45
C ARG A 11 -5.30 -15.52 33.83
N SER A 12 -4.72 -14.42 34.33
CA SER A 12 -5.10 -13.86 35.64
C SER A 12 -6.55 -13.37 35.65
N ALA A 13 -6.96 -12.58 34.63
CA ALA A 13 -8.32 -12.08 34.52
C ALA A 13 -9.35 -13.23 34.38
N LEU A 14 -9.06 -14.24 33.54
CA LEU A 14 -9.89 -15.44 33.43
C LEU A 14 -9.96 -16.22 34.75
N GLY A 15 -8.87 -16.29 35.52
CA GLY A 15 -8.84 -16.90 36.84
C GLY A 15 -9.79 -16.21 37.80
N ASN A 16 -9.75 -14.87 37.85
CA ASN A 16 -10.64 -14.06 38.69
C ASN A 16 -12.11 -14.19 38.29
N ILE A 17 -12.39 -14.17 36.98
CA ILE A 17 -13.77 -14.39 36.46
C ILE A 17 -14.27 -15.77 36.86
N ARG A 18 -13.47 -16.84 36.68
CA ARG A 18 -13.85 -18.20 37.03
C ARG A 18 -14.12 -18.35 38.52
N ALA A 19 -13.26 -17.76 39.39
CA ALA A 19 -13.44 -17.79 40.81
C ALA A 19 -14.72 -17.04 41.26
N ALA A 20 -14.99 -15.88 40.69
CA ALA A 20 -16.20 -15.12 40.98
C ALA A 20 -17.45 -15.86 40.53
N VAL A 21 -17.45 -16.45 39.33
CA VAL A 21 -18.58 -17.26 38.83
C VAL A 21 -18.80 -18.52 39.66
N ALA A 22 -17.72 -19.22 40.05
CA ALA A 22 -17.83 -20.39 40.92
C ALA A 22 -18.52 -20.03 42.25
N ASN A 23 -18.12 -18.95 42.91
CA ASN A 23 -18.78 -18.48 44.12
C ASN A 23 -20.26 -18.12 43.91
N LEU A 24 -20.62 -17.52 42.77
CA LEU A 24 -22.02 -17.20 42.45
C LEU A 24 -22.88 -18.46 42.24
N ILE A 25 -22.27 -19.56 41.77
CA ILE A 25 -22.93 -20.83 41.53
C ILE A 25 -23.02 -21.65 42.84
N ASP A 26 -21.92 -21.71 43.60
CA ASP A 26 -21.82 -22.56 44.79
C ASP A 26 -22.63 -22.00 45.98
N TYR A 27 -22.84 -20.69 46.01
CA TYR A 27 -23.56 -19.97 47.08
C TYR A 27 -24.72 -19.13 46.51
N PRO A 28 -25.80 -19.77 46.00
CA PRO A 28 -26.91 -19.04 45.36
C PRO A 28 -27.69 -18.15 46.37
N ASP A 29 -27.65 -18.48 47.65
CA ASP A 29 -28.36 -17.76 48.72
C ASP A 29 -27.48 -16.70 49.42
N MET A 30 -26.36 -16.30 48.82
CA MET A 30 -25.50 -15.24 49.37
C MET A 30 -26.22 -13.90 49.46
N GLU A 31 -25.77 -13.04 50.41
CA GLU A 31 -26.30 -11.69 50.55
C GLU A 31 -26.23 -10.86 49.25
N PRO A 32 -27.27 -10.06 48.94
CA PRO A 32 -27.34 -9.31 47.69
C PRO A 32 -26.13 -8.44 47.42
N GLU A 33 -25.59 -7.79 48.46
CA GLU A 33 -24.39 -6.92 48.36
C GLU A 33 -23.15 -7.73 47.97
N LEU A 34 -23.00 -8.95 48.48
CA LEU A 34 -21.87 -9.81 48.15
C LEU A 34 -21.99 -10.35 46.72
N ARG A 35 -23.21 -10.67 46.30
CA ARG A 35 -23.51 -11.09 44.93
C ARG A 35 -23.17 -9.99 43.91
N GLU A 36 -23.58 -8.76 44.20
CA GLU A 36 -23.27 -7.60 43.36
C GLU A 36 -21.77 -7.38 43.21
N ARG A 37 -21.00 -7.53 44.30
CA ARG A 37 -19.53 -7.45 44.26
C ARG A 37 -18.90 -8.48 43.33
N PHE A 38 -19.37 -9.75 43.35
CA PHE A 38 -18.87 -10.78 42.42
C PHE A 38 -19.24 -10.49 40.98
N VAL A 39 -20.45 -9.99 40.70
CA VAL A 39 -20.88 -9.58 39.36
C VAL A 39 -20.00 -8.43 38.86
N ASN A 40 -19.73 -7.44 39.71
CA ASN A 40 -18.85 -6.32 39.36
C ASN A 40 -17.42 -6.77 39.05
N VAL A 41 -16.87 -7.72 39.81
CA VAL A 41 -15.56 -8.33 39.54
C VAL A 41 -15.55 -8.98 38.14
N VAL A 42 -16.59 -9.72 37.77
CA VAL A 42 -16.68 -10.31 36.42
C VAL A 42 -16.72 -9.26 35.33
N GLY A 43 -17.51 -8.18 35.53
CA GLY A 43 -17.61 -7.07 34.59
C GLY A 43 -16.29 -6.32 34.43
N ASP A 44 -15.64 -5.98 35.52
CA ASP A 44 -14.37 -5.23 35.53
C ASP A 44 -13.23 -6.02 34.88
N GLU A 45 -13.12 -7.31 35.17
CA GLU A 45 -12.09 -8.17 34.59
C GLU A 45 -12.33 -8.40 33.08
N ALA A 46 -13.60 -8.54 32.67
CA ALA A 46 -13.96 -8.63 31.25
C ALA A 46 -13.62 -7.32 30.50
N ALA A 47 -13.93 -6.17 31.09
CA ALA A 47 -13.58 -4.86 30.52
C ALA A 47 -12.06 -4.67 30.41
N LYS A 48 -11.28 -5.05 31.43
CA LYS A 48 -9.81 -5.01 31.39
C LYS A 48 -9.25 -5.94 30.31
N MET A 49 -9.84 -7.12 30.09
CA MET A 49 -9.41 -8.01 29.01
C MET A 49 -9.67 -7.40 27.63
N SER A 50 -10.85 -6.81 27.42
CA SER A 50 -11.16 -6.10 26.17
C SER A 50 -10.18 -4.96 25.91
N GLN A 51 -9.94 -4.11 26.89
CA GLN A 51 -8.98 -3.00 26.75
C GLN A 51 -7.56 -3.49 26.43
N ARG A 52 -7.11 -4.59 27.05
CA ARG A 52 -5.79 -5.17 26.75
C ARG A 52 -5.73 -5.77 25.36
N LEU A 53 -6.79 -6.40 24.90
CA LEU A 53 -6.88 -6.90 23.52
C LEU A 53 -6.81 -5.74 22.52
N ASP A 54 -7.57 -4.67 22.75
CA ASP A 54 -7.55 -3.48 21.89
C ASP A 54 -6.13 -2.83 21.86
N GLN A 55 -5.48 -2.67 23.01
CA GLN A 55 -4.13 -2.14 23.11
C GLN A 55 -3.12 -3.05 22.39
N THR A 56 -3.24 -4.37 22.56
CA THR A 56 -2.34 -5.32 21.88
C THR A 56 -2.55 -5.32 20.39
N MET A 57 -3.79 -5.14 19.92
CA MET A 57 -4.10 -4.99 18.50
C MET A 57 -3.44 -3.73 17.91
N VAL A 58 -3.46 -2.61 18.62
CA VAL A 58 -2.78 -1.37 18.23
C VAL A 58 -1.26 -1.58 18.19
N ASP A 59 -0.67 -2.12 19.27
CA ASP A 59 0.78 -2.36 19.37
C ASP A 59 1.26 -3.38 18.32
N PHE A 60 0.44 -4.39 18.03
CA PHE A 60 0.72 -5.39 17.00
C PHE A 60 0.59 -4.80 15.60
N SER A 61 -0.40 -3.94 15.36
CA SER A 61 -0.57 -3.22 14.09
C SER A 61 0.66 -2.37 13.77
N ASP A 62 1.14 -1.58 14.71
CA ASP A 62 2.34 -0.76 14.52
C ASP A 62 3.61 -1.62 14.34
N SER A 63 3.69 -2.76 15.03
CA SER A 63 4.78 -3.72 14.83
C SER A 63 4.72 -4.43 13.48
N MET A 64 3.52 -4.71 12.97
CA MET A 64 3.30 -5.30 11.64
C MET A 64 3.61 -4.31 10.51
N LYS A 65 3.30 -3.03 10.68
CA LYS A 65 3.66 -1.98 9.72
C LYS A 65 5.17 -1.91 9.45
N THR A 66 6.00 -2.35 10.40
CA THR A 66 7.46 -2.23 10.33
C THR A 66 8.23 -3.53 10.08
N ARG A 67 7.60 -4.71 10.18
CA ARG A 67 8.35 -5.98 10.31
C ARG A 67 8.09 -7.05 9.24
N TRP A 68 7.04 -6.92 8.41
CA TRP A 68 6.81 -7.96 7.41
C TRP A 68 7.63 -7.67 6.15
N PRO A 69 8.57 -8.53 5.76
CA PRO A 69 9.30 -8.32 4.52
C PRO A 69 8.34 -8.41 3.34
N LEU A 70 8.56 -7.57 2.34
CA LEU A 70 7.93 -7.75 1.04
C LEU A 70 8.66 -8.88 0.32
N GLU A 71 7.93 -9.80 -0.23
CA GLU A 71 8.45 -10.93 -1.00
C GLU A 71 8.27 -10.71 -2.50
N ASP A 72 9.14 -11.28 -3.30
CA ASP A 72 8.99 -11.29 -4.74
C ASP A 72 8.00 -12.38 -5.13
N ILE A 73 6.84 -11.99 -5.66
CA ILE A 73 5.69 -12.86 -5.92
C ILE A 73 5.20 -12.64 -7.34
N LEU A 74 4.80 -13.71 -8.01
CA LEU A 74 4.12 -13.59 -9.31
C LEU A 74 2.78 -12.86 -9.15
N GLY A 75 2.56 -11.83 -9.93
CA GLY A 75 1.34 -11.04 -9.86
C GLY A 75 0.08 -11.86 -10.19
N ILE A 76 0.21 -12.91 -11.02
CA ILE A 76 -0.87 -13.84 -11.31
C ILE A 76 -1.32 -14.63 -10.07
N ASP A 77 -0.39 -14.99 -9.17
CA ASP A 77 -0.71 -15.73 -7.94
C ASP A 77 -1.51 -14.85 -6.96
N ILE A 78 -1.20 -13.56 -6.88
CA ILE A 78 -1.98 -12.59 -6.11
C ILE A 78 -3.41 -12.50 -6.64
N ILE A 79 -3.57 -12.41 -7.97
CA ILE A 79 -4.89 -12.35 -8.61
C ILE A 79 -5.66 -13.64 -8.34
N ALA A 80 -5.04 -14.80 -8.53
CA ALA A 80 -5.69 -16.10 -8.29
C ALA A 80 -6.14 -16.26 -6.83
N ALA A 81 -5.32 -15.81 -5.87
CA ALA A 81 -5.67 -15.82 -4.45
C ALA A 81 -6.84 -14.86 -4.15
N ALA A 82 -6.82 -13.65 -4.73
CA ALA A 82 -7.89 -12.67 -4.58
C ALA A 82 -9.21 -13.18 -5.18
N GLN A 83 -9.18 -13.75 -6.40
CA GLN A 83 -10.35 -14.31 -7.07
C GLN A 83 -11.00 -15.42 -6.24
N ARG A 84 -10.20 -16.37 -5.75
CA ARG A 84 -10.68 -17.46 -4.89
C ARG A 84 -11.37 -16.92 -3.65
N ARG A 85 -10.75 -15.96 -2.97
CA ARG A 85 -11.29 -15.39 -1.74
C ARG A 85 -12.53 -14.52 -1.98
N ILE A 86 -12.61 -13.81 -3.11
CA ILE A 86 -13.81 -13.08 -3.56
C ILE A 86 -14.97 -14.05 -3.80
N ASP A 87 -14.72 -15.15 -4.49
CA ASP A 87 -15.72 -16.17 -4.75
C ASP A 87 -16.23 -16.83 -3.45
N GLU A 88 -15.32 -17.25 -2.57
CA GLU A 88 -15.63 -17.89 -1.30
C GLU A 88 -16.40 -16.98 -0.32
N LYS A 89 -16.00 -15.70 -0.20
CA LYS A 89 -16.55 -14.78 0.80
C LYS A 89 -17.74 -13.97 0.31
N LEU A 90 -17.72 -13.57 -0.96
CA LEU A 90 -18.68 -12.64 -1.53
C LEU A 90 -19.61 -13.31 -2.55
N GLN A 91 -19.27 -14.50 -3.01
CA GLN A 91 -19.99 -15.20 -4.09
C GLN A 91 -20.12 -14.31 -5.36
N LEU A 92 -19.13 -13.47 -5.60
CA LEU A 92 -19.08 -12.52 -6.70
C LEU A 92 -18.16 -13.06 -7.79
N PRO A 93 -18.68 -13.36 -9.00
CA PRO A 93 -17.85 -13.87 -10.08
C PRO A 93 -16.73 -12.91 -10.45
N SER A 94 -15.54 -13.45 -10.64
CA SER A 94 -14.39 -12.66 -11.09
C SER A 94 -13.63 -13.35 -12.21
N LYS A 95 -13.11 -12.56 -13.16
CA LYS A 95 -12.38 -13.02 -14.34
C LYS A 95 -11.11 -12.24 -14.55
N THR A 96 -10.21 -12.78 -15.34
CA THR A 96 -9.02 -12.08 -15.82
C THR A 96 -9.26 -11.55 -17.24
N GLU A 97 -8.75 -10.36 -17.56
CA GLU A 97 -8.90 -9.72 -18.87
C GLU A 97 -7.57 -9.75 -19.62
N VAL A 98 -6.53 -9.14 -19.06
CA VAL A 98 -5.17 -9.12 -19.58
C VAL A 98 -4.22 -9.43 -18.44
N LEU A 99 -3.34 -10.40 -18.63
CA LEU A 99 -2.33 -10.78 -17.63
C LEU A 99 -0.96 -10.84 -18.27
N ASP A 100 0.01 -10.24 -17.61
CA ASP A 100 1.42 -10.50 -17.82
C ASP A 100 1.83 -11.65 -16.88
N ASP A 101 1.92 -12.86 -17.44
CA ASP A 101 2.12 -14.10 -16.67
C ASP A 101 3.50 -14.18 -16.02
N ALA A 102 4.47 -13.43 -16.53
CA ALA A 102 5.85 -13.43 -16.05
C ALA A 102 6.14 -12.27 -15.09
N LEU A 103 5.16 -11.43 -14.78
CA LEU A 103 5.35 -10.23 -13.99
C LEU A 103 5.49 -10.54 -12.51
N TRP A 104 6.67 -10.28 -11.97
CA TRP A 104 6.97 -10.35 -10.55
C TRP A 104 6.75 -8.99 -9.90
N ILE A 105 6.13 -8.98 -8.73
CA ILE A 105 5.90 -7.78 -7.92
C ILE A 105 6.45 -7.98 -6.51
N LYS A 106 6.92 -6.90 -5.91
CA LYS A 106 7.39 -6.92 -4.52
C LYS A 106 6.21 -6.62 -3.59
N ALA A 107 5.69 -7.65 -2.93
CA ALA A 107 4.43 -7.52 -2.20
C ALA A 107 4.36 -8.36 -0.92
N ASP A 108 3.56 -7.88 0.04
CA ASP A 108 2.96 -8.69 1.09
C ASP A 108 1.63 -9.25 0.54
N SER A 109 1.66 -10.51 0.14
CA SER A 109 0.52 -11.18 -0.49
C SER A 109 -0.74 -11.15 0.39
N PHE A 110 -0.59 -11.29 1.70
CA PHE A 110 -1.74 -11.33 2.61
C PHE A 110 -2.47 -10.00 2.64
N SER A 111 -1.75 -8.90 2.90
CA SER A 111 -2.36 -7.58 3.00
C SER A 111 -2.89 -7.07 1.65
N LEU A 112 -2.19 -7.36 0.54
CA LEU A 112 -2.62 -6.96 -0.80
C LEU A 112 -3.87 -7.73 -1.25
N VAL A 113 -3.93 -9.05 -1.03
CA VAL A 113 -5.14 -9.86 -1.30
C VAL A 113 -6.30 -9.38 -0.43
N PHE A 114 -6.06 -9.09 0.86
CA PHE A 114 -7.11 -8.55 1.74
C PHE A 114 -7.66 -7.21 1.23
N ALA A 115 -6.78 -6.31 0.77
CA ALA A 115 -7.17 -5.02 0.18
C ALA A 115 -8.04 -5.19 -1.08
N LEU A 116 -7.69 -6.12 -1.97
CA LEU A 116 -8.48 -6.43 -3.17
C LEU A 116 -9.87 -6.98 -2.83
N VAL A 117 -9.96 -7.90 -1.85
CA VAL A 117 -11.24 -8.46 -1.39
C VAL A 117 -12.07 -7.41 -0.66
N PHE A 118 -11.46 -6.53 0.13
CA PHE A 118 -12.13 -5.41 0.77
C PHE A 118 -12.77 -4.47 -0.27
N LEU A 119 -12.03 -4.06 -1.30
CA LEU A 119 -12.59 -3.24 -2.36
C LEU A 119 -13.70 -3.97 -3.13
N ALA A 120 -13.57 -5.27 -3.37
CA ALA A 120 -14.63 -6.08 -3.97
C ALA A 120 -15.90 -6.11 -3.11
N SER A 121 -15.77 -6.25 -1.78
CA SER A 121 -16.90 -6.17 -0.82
C SER A 121 -17.57 -4.80 -0.87
N ARG A 122 -16.80 -3.71 -0.84
CA ARG A 122 -17.34 -2.35 -0.95
C ARG A 122 -18.06 -2.11 -2.27
N LEU A 123 -17.51 -2.63 -3.37
CA LEU A 123 -18.17 -2.57 -4.67
C LEU A 123 -19.49 -3.35 -4.67
N GLN A 124 -19.53 -4.53 -4.06
CA GLN A 124 -20.74 -5.33 -3.95
C GLN A 124 -21.83 -4.61 -3.16
N ASP A 125 -21.47 -4.02 -2.01
CA ASP A 125 -22.42 -3.34 -1.11
C ASP A 125 -23.00 -2.06 -1.73
N HIS A 126 -22.20 -1.30 -2.50
CA HIS A 126 -22.59 0.02 -2.98
C HIS A 126 -22.97 0.08 -4.45
N TYR A 127 -22.44 -0.82 -5.28
CA TYR A 127 -22.59 -0.77 -6.75
C TYR A 127 -23.15 -2.05 -7.35
N ALA A 128 -23.24 -3.15 -6.59
CA ALA A 128 -23.77 -4.46 -6.98
C ALA A 128 -23.29 -4.90 -8.40
N PRO A 129 -21.99 -4.95 -8.69
CA PRO A 129 -21.48 -5.37 -9.97
C PRO A 129 -21.85 -6.83 -10.24
N ARG A 130 -22.14 -7.17 -11.49
CA ARG A 130 -22.44 -8.58 -11.88
C ARG A 130 -21.21 -9.47 -11.88
N GLU A 131 -20.06 -8.91 -12.24
CA GLU A 131 -18.75 -9.57 -12.22
C GLU A 131 -17.65 -8.54 -12.01
N LEU A 132 -16.53 -8.98 -11.49
CA LEU A 132 -15.29 -8.23 -11.43
C LEU A 132 -14.29 -8.74 -12.45
N ARG A 133 -13.36 -7.90 -12.88
CA ARG A 133 -12.28 -8.29 -13.76
C ARG A 133 -10.94 -7.81 -13.22
N PHE A 134 -9.92 -8.60 -13.46
CA PHE A 134 -8.54 -8.26 -13.13
C PHE A 134 -7.75 -8.04 -14.40
N ARG A 135 -6.88 -7.05 -14.38
CA ARG A 135 -5.90 -6.78 -15.42
C ARG A 135 -4.55 -6.55 -14.74
N LEU A 136 -3.50 -7.18 -15.27
CA LEU A 136 -2.13 -7.01 -14.79
C LEU A 136 -1.25 -6.71 -15.99
N THR A 137 -0.60 -5.55 -15.96
CA THR A 137 0.32 -5.09 -16.98
C THR A 137 1.53 -4.43 -16.34
N SER A 138 2.59 -4.23 -17.08
CA SER A 138 3.79 -3.53 -16.62
C SER A 138 4.20 -2.42 -17.56
N GLU A 139 4.82 -1.38 -17.02
CA GLU A 139 5.47 -0.31 -17.77
C GLU A 139 6.73 0.10 -17.02
N GLY A 140 7.90 -0.17 -17.62
CA GLY A 140 9.19 0.09 -16.99
C GLY A 140 9.35 -0.68 -15.65
N LYS A 141 9.49 0.05 -14.57
CA LYS A 141 9.65 -0.52 -13.21
C LYS A 141 8.35 -0.64 -12.43
N LEU A 142 7.22 -0.34 -13.06
CA LEU A 142 5.91 -0.33 -12.42
C LEU A 142 5.02 -1.44 -12.94
N ALA A 143 4.36 -2.12 -12.02
CA ALA A 143 3.28 -3.07 -12.27
C ALA A 143 1.94 -2.37 -12.02
N TYR A 144 1.00 -2.53 -12.94
CA TYR A 144 -0.37 -2.03 -12.84
C TYR A 144 -1.32 -3.19 -12.63
N LEU A 145 -1.86 -3.30 -11.42
CA LEU A 145 -2.89 -4.26 -11.08
C LEU A 145 -4.23 -3.53 -10.98
N ASP A 146 -5.14 -3.82 -11.89
CA ASP A 146 -6.45 -3.18 -11.95
C ASP A 146 -7.55 -4.13 -11.49
N LEU A 147 -8.42 -3.64 -10.60
CA LEU A 147 -9.69 -4.26 -10.25
C LEU A 147 -10.82 -3.50 -10.96
N ILE A 148 -11.44 -4.13 -11.95
CA ILE A 148 -12.34 -3.51 -12.93
C ILE A 148 -13.78 -3.98 -12.69
N TRP A 149 -14.73 -3.06 -12.82
CA TRP A 149 -16.16 -3.38 -12.81
C TRP A 149 -16.95 -2.53 -13.82
N ALA A 150 -18.11 -3.03 -14.23
CA ALA A 150 -19.08 -2.25 -15.00
C ALA A 150 -20.14 -1.66 -14.05
N GLY A 151 -20.49 -0.40 -14.22
CA GLY A 151 -21.52 0.23 -13.39
C GLY A 151 -21.40 1.74 -13.25
N ALA A 152 -22.08 2.26 -12.22
CA ALA A 152 -22.12 3.68 -11.92
C ALA A 152 -20.74 4.23 -11.52
N ALA A 153 -20.52 5.51 -11.79
CA ALA A 153 -19.32 6.22 -11.39
C ALA A 153 -19.29 6.41 -9.88
N MET A 154 -18.14 6.19 -9.30
CA MET A 154 -17.84 6.54 -7.92
C MET A 154 -17.41 8.00 -7.81
N SER A 155 -17.74 8.66 -6.69
CA SER A 155 -17.17 9.97 -6.37
C SER A 155 -15.74 9.82 -5.82
N SER A 156 -14.91 10.83 -6.05
CA SER A 156 -13.55 10.84 -5.45
C SER A 156 -13.62 10.85 -3.91
N GLU A 157 -14.62 11.50 -3.34
CA GLU A 157 -14.86 11.55 -1.89
C GLU A 157 -15.12 10.16 -1.31
N THR A 158 -15.98 9.36 -1.97
CA THR A 158 -16.23 7.97 -1.58
C THR A 158 -14.95 7.15 -1.58
N PHE A 159 -14.13 7.28 -2.63
CA PHE A 159 -12.86 6.57 -2.71
C PHE A 159 -11.90 6.99 -1.58
N TYR A 160 -11.75 8.28 -1.31
CA TYR A 160 -10.92 8.78 -0.22
C TYR A 160 -11.36 8.28 1.17
N THR A 161 -12.67 8.09 1.36
CA THR A 161 -13.18 7.50 2.60
C THR A 161 -12.75 6.05 2.72
N TRP A 162 -12.95 5.24 1.67
CA TRP A 162 -12.57 3.82 1.66
C TRP A 162 -11.05 3.61 1.80
N GLU A 163 -10.26 4.52 1.26
CA GLU A 163 -8.80 4.46 1.33
C GLU A 163 -8.28 4.55 2.76
N ARG A 164 -8.98 5.25 3.65
CA ARG A 164 -8.53 5.58 5.01
C ARG A 164 -9.19 4.80 6.12
N GLU A 165 -10.32 4.17 5.86
CA GLU A 165 -11.00 3.36 6.87
C GLU A 165 -10.29 2.03 7.08
N SER A 166 -10.42 1.48 8.31
CA SER A 166 -9.93 0.13 8.60
C SER A 166 -10.66 -0.89 7.73
N MET A 167 -9.91 -1.81 7.12
CA MET A 167 -10.51 -2.77 6.21
C MET A 167 -11.25 -3.86 6.98
N GLN A 168 -12.52 -4.06 6.63
CA GLN A 168 -13.38 -5.10 7.20
C GLN A 168 -14.11 -5.87 6.08
N ILE A 169 -14.14 -7.19 6.20
CA ILE A 169 -14.82 -8.11 5.27
C ILE A 169 -15.62 -9.10 6.11
N GLY A 170 -16.94 -8.90 6.21
CA GLY A 170 -17.79 -9.67 7.12
C GLY A 170 -17.32 -9.54 8.57
N SER A 171 -16.92 -10.65 9.20
CA SER A 171 -16.38 -10.67 10.56
C SER A 171 -14.86 -10.52 10.64
N GLU A 172 -14.16 -10.53 9.50
CA GLU A 172 -12.71 -10.38 9.45
C GLU A 172 -12.35 -8.90 9.42
N THR A 173 -11.45 -8.47 10.31
CA THR A 173 -10.97 -7.11 10.39
C THR A 173 -9.46 -7.06 10.18
N SER A 174 -8.98 -6.04 9.47
CA SER A 174 -7.56 -5.72 9.37
C SER A 174 -7.30 -4.42 10.12
N PRO A 175 -6.24 -4.33 10.92
CA PRO A 175 -5.84 -3.07 11.54
C PRO A 175 -5.30 -2.07 10.51
N LEU A 176 -5.00 -2.51 9.30
CA LEU A 176 -4.50 -1.68 8.22
C LEU A 176 -5.67 -1.09 7.42
N SER A 177 -5.53 0.17 7.03
CA SER A 177 -6.31 0.78 5.98
C SER A 177 -5.76 0.40 4.59
N LEU A 178 -6.53 0.65 3.53
CA LEU A 178 -6.04 0.50 2.16
C LEU A 178 -4.80 1.38 1.94
N ARG A 179 -4.78 2.59 2.48
CA ARG A 179 -3.63 3.51 2.41
C ARG A 179 -2.38 2.93 3.08
N ASP A 180 -2.53 2.33 4.26
CA ASP A 180 -1.40 1.69 4.96
C ASP A 180 -0.81 0.54 4.13
N VAL A 181 -1.66 -0.27 3.47
CA VAL A 181 -1.20 -1.35 2.58
C VAL A 181 -0.40 -0.78 1.42
N ILE A 182 -0.92 0.24 0.74
CA ILE A 182 -0.27 0.86 -0.41
C ILE A 182 1.06 1.52 -0.04
N ASP A 183 1.09 2.31 1.05
CA ASP A 183 2.30 2.96 1.54
C ASP A 183 3.39 1.95 1.88
N ARG A 184 3.01 0.82 2.46
CA ARG A 184 3.92 -0.28 2.76
C ARG A 184 4.56 -0.89 1.52
N HIS A 185 3.81 -1.02 0.44
CA HIS A 185 4.31 -1.53 -0.84
C HIS A 185 5.12 -0.48 -1.62
N GLY A 186 5.24 0.74 -1.10
CA GLY A 186 5.84 1.86 -1.82
C GLY A 186 5.09 2.23 -3.09
N GLY A 187 3.83 1.80 -3.19
CA GLY A 187 2.98 1.96 -4.35
C GLY A 187 2.05 3.16 -4.27
N GLU A 188 1.13 3.21 -5.22
CA GLU A 188 0.01 4.15 -5.23
C GLU A 188 -1.27 3.43 -5.66
N ILE A 189 -2.42 4.02 -5.30
CA ILE A 189 -3.72 3.56 -5.77
C ILE A 189 -4.59 4.75 -6.18
N TRP A 190 -5.36 4.59 -7.25
CA TRP A 190 -6.40 5.54 -7.63
C TRP A 190 -7.59 4.87 -8.29
N TYR A 191 -8.69 5.58 -8.30
CA TYR A 191 -9.89 5.27 -9.04
C TYR A 191 -9.85 5.95 -10.40
N GLN A 192 -10.19 5.22 -11.46
CA GLN A 192 -10.30 5.75 -12.82
C GLN A 192 -11.51 5.18 -13.55
N ARG A 193 -12.09 5.99 -14.45
CA ARG A 193 -13.24 5.62 -15.27
C ARG A 193 -12.87 5.55 -16.74
N GLU A 194 -13.17 4.42 -17.38
CA GLU A 194 -13.14 4.27 -18.83
C GLU A 194 -14.52 4.63 -19.42
N LYS A 195 -14.71 5.90 -19.81
CA LYS A 195 -16.01 6.41 -20.29
C LYS A 195 -16.51 5.64 -21.52
N ALA A 196 -15.61 5.32 -22.49
CA ALA A 196 -15.95 4.63 -23.72
C ALA A 196 -16.45 3.19 -23.49
N ALA A 197 -15.94 2.50 -22.47
CA ALA A 197 -16.29 1.13 -22.13
C ALA A 197 -17.36 1.00 -21.05
N HIS A 198 -17.90 2.12 -20.53
CA HIS A 198 -18.86 2.16 -19.42
C HIS A 198 -18.42 1.37 -18.18
N ARG A 199 -17.13 1.37 -17.88
CA ARG A 199 -16.52 0.65 -16.78
C ARG A 199 -15.59 1.57 -15.98
N ALA A 200 -15.27 1.13 -14.77
CA ALA A 200 -14.35 1.82 -13.89
C ALA A 200 -13.38 0.81 -13.26
N PHE A 201 -12.29 1.27 -12.72
CA PHE A 201 -11.31 0.42 -12.06
C PHE A 201 -10.56 1.14 -10.95
N PHE A 202 -10.11 0.36 -9.99
CA PHE A 202 -9.03 0.74 -9.08
C PHE A 202 -7.73 0.26 -9.66
N ARG A 203 -6.75 1.14 -9.79
CA ARG A 203 -5.41 0.81 -10.22
C ARG A 203 -4.46 0.84 -9.04
N PHE A 204 -3.87 -0.30 -8.75
CA PHE A 204 -2.73 -0.42 -7.85
C PHE A 204 -1.48 -0.29 -8.69
N VAL A 205 -0.60 0.62 -8.32
CA VAL A 205 0.73 0.78 -8.90
C VAL A 205 1.73 0.25 -7.90
N LEU A 206 2.46 -0.78 -8.28
CA LEU A 206 3.37 -1.51 -7.40
C LEU A 206 4.75 -1.61 -8.07
N PRO A 207 5.83 -1.67 -7.30
CA PRO A 207 7.16 -1.89 -7.87
C PRO A 207 7.25 -3.30 -8.47
N VAL A 208 7.84 -3.38 -9.67
CA VAL A 208 8.22 -4.66 -10.29
C VAL A 208 9.38 -5.24 -9.49
N ALA A 209 9.30 -6.54 -9.20
CA ALA A 209 10.41 -7.29 -8.63
C ALA A 209 11.21 -7.96 -9.73
N THR A 210 12.54 -7.94 -9.60
CA THR A 210 13.43 -8.72 -10.45
C THR A 210 13.91 -9.91 -9.64
N PRO A 211 13.50 -11.15 -9.98
CA PRO A 211 13.93 -12.33 -9.23
C PRO A 211 15.46 -12.46 -9.23
N GLU A 212 16.04 -12.80 -8.09
CA GLU A 212 17.51 -12.98 -7.96
C GLU A 212 18.10 -13.98 -8.97
N ILE A 213 17.28 -14.91 -9.45
CA ILE A 213 17.67 -15.92 -10.43
C ILE A 213 18.05 -15.30 -11.80
N GLU A 214 17.42 -14.18 -12.19
CA GLU A 214 17.75 -13.47 -13.42
C GLU A 214 19.00 -12.59 -13.27
N LEU A 215 19.26 -12.04 -12.08
CA LEU A 215 20.45 -11.24 -11.80
C LEU A 215 21.74 -12.08 -11.96
N GLU A 216 21.77 -13.36 -11.53
CA GLU A 216 22.92 -14.25 -11.73
C GLU A 216 23.16 -14.59 -13.21
N ALA A 217 22.12 -14.64 -14.03
CA ALA A 217 22.24 -14.92 -15.47
C ALA A 217 22.68 -13.69 -16.28
N GLU A 218 22.25 -12.50 -15.87
CA GLU A 218 22.64 -11.23 -16.49
C GLU A 218 24.06 -10.80 -16.09
N ASP A 219 24.46 -10.96 -14.84
CA ASP A 219 25.84 -10.67 -14.37
C ASP A 219 26.90 -11.56 -15.02
N ARG A 220 26.58 -12.80 -15.38
CA ARG A 220 27.48 -13.68 -16.15
C ARG A 220 27.68 -13.25 -17.61
N LYS A 221 26.79 -12.42 -18.17
CA LYS A 221 26.90 -11.87 -19.53
C LYS A 221 27.55 -10.49 -19.58
N ARG A 222 27.67 -9.80 -18.44
CA ARG A 222 28.30 -8.48 -18.31
C ARG A 222 29.78 -8.59 -17.97
N GLY A 223 30.55 -9.22 -18.87
CA GLY A 223 31.99 -9.03 -18.89
C GLY A 223 32.33 -7.61 -19.34
N SER A 224 32.93 -6.83 -18.43
CA SER A 224 33.70 -5.60 -18.69
C SER A 224 33.07 -4.59 -19.67
N GLY A 225 32.04 -3.90 -19.25
CA GLY A 225 31.55 -2.69 -19.90
C GLY A 225 30.82 -1.85 -18.86
N ARG A 226 31.25 -0.60 -18.69
CA ARG A 226 30.57 0.39 -17.86
C ARG A 226 29.08 0.41 -18.25
N PRO A 227 28.10 0.23 -17.37
CA PRO A 227 26.70 0.38 -17.73
C PRO A 227 26.39 1.87 -17.88
N GLU A 228 26.43 2.36 -19.09
CA GLU A 228 25.78 3.62 -19.45
C GLU A 228 24.30 3.33 -19.70
N TYR A 229 23.49 3.30 -18.64
CA TYR A 229 22.05 3.30 -18.76
C TYR A 229 21.55 4.74 -18.67
N TYR A 230 21.50 5.39 -19.80
CA TYR A 230 20.69 6.58 -20.00
C TYR A 230 19.43 6.17 -20.76
N ASP A 231 18.46 5.59 -20.06
CA ASP A 231 17.12 5.43 -20.62
C ASP A 231 16.35 6.74 -20.37
N PHE A 232 16.60 7.72 -21.24
CA PHE A 232 15.89 8.99 -21.26
C PHE A 232 14.57 8.88 -22.02
N ASP A 233 13.75 7.88 -21.74
CA ASP A 233 12.36 7.84 -22.18
C ASP A 233 11.49 8.97 -21.56
N LEU A 234 12.08 9.78 -20.70
CA LEU A 234 11.46 11.01 -20.16
C LEU A 234 11.07 12.02 -21.28
N PHE A 235 11.65 11.92 -22.46
CA PHE A 235 11.46 12.88 -23.55
C PHE A 235 10.91 12.28 -24.84
N ASN A 236 10.70 10.98 -24.93
CA ASN A 236 10.04 10.35 -26.09
C ASN A 236 8.51 10.45 -25.98
N PHE A 237 8.01 11.67 -25.81
CA PHE A 237 6.62 11.95 -26.16
C PHE A 237 6.58 12.21 -27.68
N GLU A 238 6.25 11.18 -28.45
CA GLU A 238 5.65 11.43 -29.75
C GLU A 238 4.44 12.35 -29.54
N ASP A 239 4.48 13.47 -30.24
CA ASP A 239 3.54 14.57 -30.31
C ASP A 239 2.07 14.12 -30.44
N LYS A 240 1.49 13.53 -29.39
CA LYS A 240 0.04 13.45 -29.25
C LYS A 240 -0.38 14.80 -28.73
N SER A 241 -0.91 15.64 -29.64
CA SER A 241 -1.48 16.95 -29.37
C SER A 241 -2.12 16.96 -27.98
N ILE A 242 -1.52 17.73 -27.06
CA ILE A 242 -2.07 17.93 -25.72
C ILE A 242 -3.45 18.51 -25.95
N ASP A 243 -4.48 17.75 -25.61
CA ASP A 243 -5.85 18.23 -25.62
C ASP A 243 -5.94 19.34 -24.57
N LEU A 244 -6.00 20.60 -25.04
CA LEU A 244 -5.98 21.80 -24.20
C LEU A 244 -7.21 21.88 -23.27
N ASP A 245 -8.24 21.10 -23.55
CA ASP A 245 -9.45 21.02 -22.72
C ASP A 245 -9.38 19.98 -21.59
N ARG A 246 -8.26 19.24 -21.47
CA ARG A 246 -8.07 18.30 -20.35
C ARG A 246 -7.81 19.04 -19.05
N LYS A 247 -8.46 18.54 -17.98
CA LYS A 247 -8.20 19.06 -16.63
C LYS A 247 -6.76 18.78 -16.21
N LEU A 248 -6.17 19.69 -15.46
CA LEU A 248 -4.83 19.49 -14.90
C LEU A 248 -4.71 18.20 -14.08
N SER A 249 -5.79 17.82 -13.38
CA SER A 249 -5.85 16.56 -12.61
C SER A 249 -5.80 15.28 -13.46
N GLU A 250 -5.99 15.39 -14.78
CA GLU A 250 -5.97 14.29 -15.73
C GLU A 250 -4.63 14.20 -16.50
N LEU A 251 -3.73 15.14 -16.24
CA LEU A 251 -2.42 15.21 -16.88
C LEU A 251 -1.38 14.46 -16.03
N THR A 252 -0.31 14.04 -16.72
CA THR A 252 0.91 13.55 -16.09
C THR A 252 1.92 14.68 -16.04
N TYR A 253 2.53 14.87 -14.88
CA TYR A 253 3.57 15.88 -14.67
C TYR A 253 4.88 15.20 -14.29
N THR A 254 5.97 15.69 -14.83
CA THR A 254 7.30 15.48 -14.25
C THR A 254 7.74 16.82 -13.65
N VAL A 255 7.93 16.83 -12.34
CA VAL A 255 8.48 17.98 -11.61
C VAL A 255 9.95 17.68 -11.39
N PHE A 256 10.82 18.62 -11.73
CA PHE A 256 12.26 18.47 -11.50
C PHE A 256 12.84 19.75 -10.91
N ASP A 257 13.94 19.59 -10.21
CA ASP A 257 14.73 20.67 -9.64
C ASP A 257 16.21 20.33 -9.76
N THR A 258 17.05 21.38 -9.78
CA THR A 258 18.50 21.21 -9.94
C THR A 258 19.25 22.06 -8.93
N GLU A 259 20.27 21.47 -8.31
CA GLU A 259 21.27 22.20 -7.56
C GLU A 259 22.47 22.51 -8.45
N THR A 260 23.06 23.68 -8.27
CA THR A 260 24.15 24.17 -9.10
C THR A 260 25.27 24.80 -8.29
N THR A 261 26.46 24.89 -8.86
CA THR A 261 27.59 25.60 -8.24
C THR A 261 27.38 27.14 -8.20
N GLY A 262 26.41 27.64 -8.96
CA GLY A 262 26.02 29.04 -9.02
C GLY A 262 24.96 29.30 -10.10
N LEU A 263 24.64 30.58 -10.36
CA LEU A 263 23.52 30.98 -11.23
C LEU A 263 23.97 31.49 -12.63
N GLU A 264 25.24 31.36 -12.95
CA GLU A 264 25.81 31.90 -14.19
C GLU A 264 26.45 30.81 -15.05
N PRO A 265 25.67 30.01 -15.79
CA PRO A 265 26.20 28.93 -16.64
C PRO A 265 27.21 29.41 -17.68
N SER A 266 27.03 30.64 -18.18
CA SER A 266 27.99 31.27 -19.11
C SER A 266 29.36 31.56 -18.50
N ASN A 267 29.46 31.58 -17.17
CA ASN A 267 30.68 31.78 -16.41
C ASN A 267 31.23 30.46 -15.81
N GLY A 268 30.72 29.32 -16.26
CA GLY A 268 31.19 28.00 -15.89
C GLY A 268 30.52 27.43 -14.62
N ASP A 269 29.33 27.91 -14.25
CA ASP A 269 28.54 27.23 -13.22
C ASP A 269 27.87 25.98 -13.79
N GLU A 270 27.98 24.88 -13.05
CA GLU A 270 27.57 23.54 -13.47
C GLU A 270 26.50 22.98 -12.54
N ILE A 271 25.73 21.99 -13.02
CA ILE A 271 24.75 21.28 -12.24
C ILE A 271 25.48 20.26 -11.33
N ILE A 272 25.09 20.20 -10.04
CA ILE A 272 25.65 19.28 -9.04
C ILE A 272 24.66 18.25 -8.53
N GLN A 273 23.37 18.48 -8.70
CA GLN A 273 22.32 17.50 -8.41
C GLN A 273 21.11 17.75 -9.30
N ILE A 274 20.43 16.68 -9.69
CA ILE A 274 19.12 16.71 -10.32
C ILE A 274 18.18 15.84 -9.52
N GLY A 275 17.09 16.44 -9.03
CA GLY A 275 15.97 15.75 -8.45
C GLY A 275 14.76 15.80 -9.38
N ALA A 276 14.05 14.69 -9.57
CA ALA A 276 12.81 14.68 -10.34
C ALA A 276 11.80 13.70 -9.74
N ALA A 277 10.51 14.02 -9.91
CA ALA A 277 9.43 13.17 -9.45
C ALA A 277 8.25 13.22 -10.41
N ARG A 278 7.54 12.12 -10.56
CA ARG A 278 6.39 12.00 -11.46
C ARG A 278 5.07 12.04 -10.70
N ILE A 279 4.13 12.82 -11.22
CA ILE A 279 2.78 12.96 -10.68
C ILE A 279 1.77 12.52 -11.74
N VAL A 280 0.92 11.54 -11.40
CA VAL A 280 -0.15 11.02 -12.25
C VAL A 280 -1.46 11.04 -11.47
N ASN A 281 -2.53 11.54 -12.07
CA ASN A 281 -3.85 11.65 -11.42
C ASN A 281 -3.78 12.28 -10.01
N ASN A 282 -3.04 13.37 -9.86
CA ASN A 282 -2.77 14.07 -8.59
C ASN A 282 -2.05 13.22 -7.52
N ARG A 283 -1.41 12.11 -7.90
CA ARG A 283 -0.62 11.25 -7.01
C ARG A 283 0.85 11.29 -7.38
N LEU A 284 1.69 11.50 -6.40
CA LEU A 284 3.14 11.39 -6.54
C LEU A 284 3.52 9.91 -6.63
N LEU A 285 4.16 9.52 -7.72
CA LEU A 285 4.68 8.16 -7.88
C LEU A 285 6.03 8.04 -7.18
N ARG A 286 6.02 7.53 -5.95
CA ARG A 286 7.23 7.42 -5.10
C ARG A 286 8.31 6.51 -5.69
N GLN A 287 7.95 5.62 -6.60
CA GLN A 287 8.87 4.72 -7.29
C GLN A 287 9.49 5.34 -8.55
N GLU A 288 8.91 6.42 -9.06
CA GLU A 288 9.45 7.20 -10.19
C GLU A 288 10.03 8.53 -9.68
N VAL A 289 11.01 8.40 -8.80
CA VAL A 289 11.82 9.51 -8.29
C VAL A 289 13.23 9.33 -8.82
N PHE A 290 13.75 10.38 -9.42
CA PHE A 290 15.14 10.49 -9.84
C PHE A 290 15.85 11.43 -8.87
N ASP A 291 16.99 11.02 -8.34
CA ASP A 291 17.85 11.84 -7.48
C ASP A 291 19.29 11.45 -7.75
N GLN A 292 20.01 12.33 -8.42
CA GLN A 292 21.36 12.06 -8.89
C GLN A 292 22.28 13.23 -8.56
N ILE A 293 23.34 12.94 -7.81
CA ILE A 293 24.48 13.85 -7.62
C ILE A 293 25.40 13.73 -8.82
N ILE A 294 25.89 14.87 -9.28
CA ILE A 294 26.76 15.01 -10.46
C ILE A 294 28.06 15.69 -10.02
N ASP A 295 29.18 15.13 -10.45
CA ASP A 295 30.48 15.77 -10.29
C ASP A 295 30.59 16.93 -11.29
N PRO A 296 30.69 18.19 -10.84
CA PRO A 296 30.75 19.34 -11.74
C PRO A 296 32.12 19.53 -12.38
N GLU A 297 33.11 18.68 -12.06
CA GLU A 297 34.49 18.81 -12.51
C GLU A 297 35.10 20.20 -12.19
N CYS A 298 34.50 20.98 -11.31
CA CYS A 298 34.96 22.27 -10.85
C CYS A 298 34.75 22.44 -9.33
N PRO A 299 35.57 23.28 -8.65
CA PRO A 299 35.40 23.47 -7.19
C PRO A 299 34.04 24.08 -6.84
N LEU A 300 33.42 23.57 -5.78
CA LEU A 300 32.18 24.13 -5.25
C LEU A 300 32.43 25.53 -4.66
N LYS A 301 31.57 26.47 -4.98
CA LYS A 301 31.62 27.80 -4.40
C LYS A 301 31.21 27.78 -2.94
N PRO A 302 32.03 28.28 -1.99
CA PRO A 302 31.66 28.24 -0.55
C PRO A 302 30.31 28.90 -0.23
N ALA A 303 29.89 29.85 -1.07
CA ALA A 303 28.61 30.54 -0.90
C ALA A 303 27.39 29.68 -1.26
N SER A 304 27.53 28.67 -2.12
CA SER A 304 26.45 27.80 -2.54
C SER A 304 26.22 26.61 -1.59
N ILE A 305 27.26 26.15 -0.89
CA ILE A 305 27.19 25.02 0.05
C ILE A 305 26.09 25.17 1.12
N PRO A 306 25.91 26.34 1.79
CA PRO A 306 24.83 26.50 2.76
C PRO A 306 23.43 26.41 2.15
N ILE A 307 23.28 26.57 0.83
CA ILE A 307 21.99 26.55 0.12
C ILE A 307 21.58 25.10 -0.18
N HIS A 308 22.45 24.34 -0.81
CA HIS A 308 22.14 22.95 -1.23
C HIS A 308 22.68 21.87 -0.29
N GLY A 309 23.59 22.18 0.64
CA GLY A 309 24.12 21.25 1.64
C GLY A 309 25.08 20.18 1.10
N ILE A 310 25.44 20.24 -0.18
CA ILE A 310 26.34 19.28 -0.83
C ILE A 310 27.78 19.73 -0.58
N THR A 311 28.61 18.79 -0.12
CA THR A 311 30.06 18.99 0.10
C THR A 311 30.84 18.01 -0.75
N GLU A 312 32.12 18.32 -1.05
CA GLU A 312 33.05 17.43 -1.74
C GLU A 312 33.25 16.08 -1.03
#